data_40c8369298f5c51b7933d5a466cc0f2c
#
_entry.id   40c8369298f5c51b7933d5a466cc0f2c
#
_cell.length_a   1.000
_cell.length_b   1.000
_cell.length_c   1.000
_cell.angle_alpha   90.00
_cell.angle_beta   90.00
_cell.angle_gamma   90.00
#
_symmetry.space_group_name_H-M   'P 1'
#
loop_
_entity.id
_entity.type
_entity.pdbx_description
1 polymer ?
#
loop_
_entity_poly.entity_id
_entity_poly.type
_entity_poly.pdbx_seq_one_letter_code
_entity_poly.pdbx_strand_id
1 'polypeptide(L)'
;MTDTAPAGLSDQPPGGPVPGPVVLPDPAGDPGALALALVRVPSVSGAEAPLADAVQAALAARDHLEVLRHGNTVVARTRLGRAERVVVAGHLDTVPVSRRTGNVPGRLEERDGQTVVWGRGSVDMKGGVAVGLHLAATLAAPRRDVTWVFYDNEEVADELNGLGRALAAHPDWFEADLAVLGEPTGASIEGGCNGTLRLILDVPGLAAHSGRAWRGVNAIHAASTLIERVRAAPLRTVDVEGLAYRESFSVVRIEGGAAANTIPDRCRVTVNYRFAPDLTAEAALARARRVLAGLDADGDEAEPVIDAGTGPVAVELDDLCPAARPGLDSPMARELIALVRERGGGVGPKYGWTDVARFSAAGIPAVNLGPGDPVLCHTDDEHCPVAQIEAVAGALRAWLA
;
A
#
# COMPACT_ATOMS: atom_id res chain seq x y z
N MET A 1 -37.99 8.19 -13.17
CA MET A 1 -37.43 6.92 -13.65
C MET A 1 -36.46 7.23 -14.75
N THR A 2 -35.20 7.41 -14.46
CA THR A 2 -34.06 7.22 -15.35
C THR A 2 -32.91 6.83 -14.45
N ASP A 3 -32.57 5.58 -14.57
CA ASP A 3 -31.50 4.84 -13.93
C ASP A 3 -30.16 5.46 -14.39
N THR A 4 -29.41 6.06 -13.48
CA THR A 4 -28.02 6.42 -13.72
C THR A 4 -27.14 5.49 -12.91
N ALA A 5 -26.68 4.44 -13.58
CA ALA A 5 -25.63 3.57 -13.11
C ALA A 5 -24.39 4.38 -12.67
N PRO A 6 -23.59 3.89 -11.69
CA PRO A 6 -22.35 4.54 -11.28
C PRO A 6 -21.38 4.61 -12.46
N ALA A 7 -20.69 5.75 -12.61
CA ALA A 7 -19.70 5.97 -13.65
C ALA A 7 -18.58 4.92 -13.50
N GLY A 8 -18.70 3.86 -14.29
CA GLY A 8 -17.70 2.80 -14.40
C GLY A 8 -16.41 3.33 -14.99
N LEU A 9 -15.32 2.83 -14.46
CA LEU A 9 -13.98 2.81 -14.99
C LEU A 9 -13.97 2.33 -16.47
N SER A 10 -14.12 3.22 -17.43
CA SER A 10 -13.91 2.90 -18.84
C SER A 10 -13.47 4.13 -19.62
N ASP A 11 -12.21 4.53 -19.40
CA ASP A 11 -11.46 5.32 -20.37
C ASP A 11 -10.09 4.68 -20.58
N GLN A 12 -10.10 3.39 -20.93
CA GLN A 12 -8.96 2.78 -21.62
C GLN A 12 -9.05 3.19 -23.10
N PRO A 13 -7.96 3.67 -23.70
CA PRO A 13 -7.93 3.87 -25.15
C PRO A 13 -8.16 2.53 -25.85
N PRO A 14 -8.89 2.50 -26.99
CA PRO A 14 -9.24 1.26 -27.67
C PRO A 14 -7.99 0.54 -28.18
N GLY A 15 -7.86 -0.72 -27.80
CA GLY A 15 -7.15 -1.79 -28.48
C GLY A 15 -5.80 -1.48 -29.13
N GLY A 16 -4.75 -1.36 -28.33
CA GLY A 16 -3.41 -1.72 -28.81
C GLY A 16 -3.33 -3.26 -29.04
N PRO A 17 -2.39 -3.74 -29.88
CA PRO A 17 -2.22 -5.18 -30.10
C PRO A 17 -2.04 -5.88 -28.75
N VAL A 18 -2.74 -7.01 -28.56
CA VAL A 18 -2.56 -7.87 -27.39
C VAL A 18 -1.06 -8.18 -27.31
N PRO A 19 -0.34 -7.77 -26.27
CA PRO A 19 1.08 -8.08 -26.17
C PRO A 19 1.25 -9.61 -26.24
N GLY A 20 2.23 -10.07 -27.01
CA GLY A 20 2.63 -11.48 -26.97
C GLY A 20 3.04 -11.88 -25.53
N PRO A 21 3.27 -13.19 -25.28
CA PRO A 21 3.64 -13.64 -23.94
C PRO A 21 4.85 -12.86 -23.42
N VAL A 22 4.71 -12.32 -22.19
CA VAL A 22 5.80 -11.61 -21.51
C VAL A 22 6.87 -12.63 -21.15
N VAL A 23 8.12 -12.36 -21.51
CA VAL A 23 9.27 -13.18 -21.12
C VAL A 23 10.22 -12.32 -20.30
N LEU A 24 10.45 -12.70 -19.05
CA LEU A 24 11.44 -12.06 -18.19
C LEU A 24 12.85 -12.58 -18.52
N PRO A 25 13.90 -11.77 -18.33
CA PRO A 25 15.28 -12.29 -18.33
C PRO A 25 15.44 -13.32 -17.21
N ASP A 26 16.51 -14.12 -17.28
CA ASP A 26 16.80 -15.07 -16.21
C ASP A 26 16.91 -14.36 -14.87
N PRO A 27 16.02 -14.65 -13.89
CA PRO A 27 16.06 -13.99 -12.58
C PRO A 27 17.36 -14.25 -11.78
N ALA A 28 18.12 -15.27 -12.14
CA ALA A 28 19.43 -15.51 -11.52
C ALA A 28 20.52 -14.51 -11.97
N GLY A 29 20.24 -13.72 -13.01
CA GLY A 29 21.13 -12.67 -13.50
C GLY A 29 21.14 -11.41 -12.62
N ASP A 30 21.43 -10.27 -13.24
CA ASP A 30 21.52 -8.97 -12.56
C ASP A 30 20.13 -8.50 -12.06
N PRO A 31 19.97 -8.19 -10.75
CA PRO A 31 18.67 -7.78 -10.19
C PRO A 31 18.22 -6.39 -10.66
N GLY A 32 19.13 -5.48 -11.03
CA GLY A 32 18.79 -4.18 -11.60
C GLY A 32 18.22 -4.32 -13.02
N ALA A 33 18.81 -5.19 -13.84
CA ALA A 33 18.30 -5.51 -15.17
C ALA A 33 16.94 -6.22 -15.08
N LEU A 34 16.74 -7.07 -14.07
CA LEU A 34 15.46 -7.72 -13.79
C LEU A 34 14.40 -6.69 -13.40
N ALA A 35 14.74 -5.73 -12.52
CA ALA A 35 13.85 -4.64 -12.13
C ALA A 35 13.41 -3.82 -13.34
N LEU A 36 14.35 -3.45 -14.22
CA LEU A 36 14.03 -2.75 -15.46
C LEU A 36 13.07 -3.57 -16.35
N ALA A 37 13.28 -4.86 -16.47
CA ALA A 37 12.41 -5.74 -17.26
C ALA A 37 10.99 -5.79 -16.68
N LEU A 38 10.85 -5.88 -15.35
CA LEU A 38 9.56 -5.85 -14.65
C LEU A 38 8.83 -4.50 -14.84
N VAL A 39 9.56 -3.39 -14.73
CA VAL A 39 8.99 -2.03 -14.93
C VAL A 39 8.51 -1.84 -16.36
N ARG A 40 9.12 -2.48 -17.33
CA ARG A 40 8.71 -2.45 -18.75
C ARG A 40 7.43 -3.23 -19.05
N VAL A 41 6.98 -4.09 -18.16
CA VAL A 41 5.69 -4.78 -18.27
C VAL A 41 4.61 -3.97 -17.58
N PRO A 42 3.67 -3.35 -18.29
CA PRO A 42 2.54 -2.65 -17.65
C PRO A 42 1.69 -3.64 -16.85
N SER A 43 1.40 -3.28 -15.59
CA SER A 43 0.55 -4.07 -14.68
C SER A 43 -0.20 -3.16 -13.72
N VAL A 44 -0.94 -2.19 -14.28
CA VAL A 44 -1.88 -1.40 -13.48
C VAL A 44 -2.88 -2.35 -12.81
N SER A 45 -3.27 -2.08 -11.56
CA SER A 45 -4.16 -2.95 -10.77
C SER A 45 -5.34 -3.49 -11.59
N GLY A 46 -5.52 -4.79 -11.57
CA GLY A 46 -6.48 -5.54 -12.42
C GLY A 46 -5.93 -5.99 -13.78
N ALA A 47 -4.69 -5.63 -14.15
CA ALA A 47 -4.05 -6.02 -15.41
C ALA A 47 -2.74 -6.81 -15.23
N GLU A 48 -2.55 -7.46 -14.08
CA GLU A 48 -1.31 -8.14 -13.68
C GLU A 48 -1.10 -9.50 -14.34
N ALA A 49 -2.14 -10.10 -14.92
CA ALA A 49 -2.10 -11.49 -15.40
C ALA A 49 -0.88 -11.80 -16.30
N PRO A 50 -0.50 -10.97 -17.29
CA PRO A 50 0.67 -11.25 -18.12
C PRO A 50 1.98 -11.26 -17.32
N LEU A 51 2.11 -10.38 -16.31
CA LEU A 51 3.28 -10.34 -15.44
C LEU A 51 3.31 -11.53 -14.48
N ALA A 52 2.16 -11.86 -13.87
CA ALA A 52 2.04 -13.04 -13.01
C ALA A 52 2.36 -14.35 -13.74
N ASP A 53 1.93 -14.49 -15.01
CA ASP A 53 2.26 -15.63 -15.85
C ASP A 53 3.78 -15.73 -16.11
N ALA A 54 4.42 -14.60 -16.39
CA ALA A 54 5.86 -14.55 -16.62
C ALA A 54 6.67 -14.87 -15.34
N VAL A 55 6.21 -14.37 -14.17
CA VAL A 55 6.79 -14.69 -12.86
C VAL A 55 6.64 -16.16 -12.55
N GLN A 56 5.45 -16.74 -12.75
CA GLN A 56 5.22 -18.17 -12.55
C GLN A 56 6.14 -19.02 -13.46
N ALA A 57 6.23 -18.68 -14.74
CA ALA A 57 7.07 -19.41 -15.67
C ALA A 57 8.56 -19.37 -15.29
N ALA A 58 9.06 -18.19 -14.85
CA ALA A 58 10.43 -18.01 -14.42
C ALA A 58 10.79 -18.81 -13.15
N LEU A 59 9.84 -18.95 -12.22
CA LEU A 59 10.01 -19.70 -10.97
C LEU A 59 9.80 -21.21 -11.17
N ALA A 60 8.85 -21.61 -12.01
CA ALA A 60 8.60 -23.02 -12.34
C ALA A 60 9.78 -23.70 -13.06
N ALA A 61 10.68 -22.91 -13.63
CA ALA A 61 11.93 -23.41 -14.21
C ALA A 61 13.02 -23.74 -13.16
N ARG A 62 12.71 -23.65 -11.85
CA ARG A 62 13.66 -23.87 -10.74
C ARG A 62 13.27 -25.13 -9.96
N ASP A 63 14.03 -26.20 -10.10
CA ASP A 63 13.76 -27.52 -9.50
C ASP A 63 13.69 -27.50 -7.97
N HIS A 64 14.28 -26.49 -7.31
CA HIS A 64 14.27 -26.35 -5.85
C HIS A 64 13.03 -25.63 -5.30
N LEU A 65 12.13 -25.18 -6.15
CA LEU A 65 10.92 -24.45 -5.76
C LEU A 65 9.65 -25.26 -6.02
N GLU A 66 8.77 -25.29 -5.04
CA GLU A 66 7.36 -25.63 -5.26
C GLU A 66 6.61 -24.35 -5.65
N VAL A 67 6.04 -24.32 -6.85
CA VAL A 67 5.33 -23.13 -7.36
C VAL A 67 3.83 -23.38 -7.32
N LEU A 68 3.11 -22.48 -6.64
CA LEU A 68 1.66 -22.50 -6.42
C LEU A 68 1.06 -21.22 -6.98
N ARG A 69 -0.25 -21.22 -7.24
CA ARG A 69 -0.94 -20.04 -7.74
C ARG A 69 -2.38 -19.94 -7.23
N HIS A 70 -2.79 -18.71 -6.86
CA HIS A 70 -4.17 -18.35 -6.56
C HIS A 70 -4.54 -17.05 -7.30
N GLY A 71 -5.35 -17.15 -8.36
CA GLY A 71 -5.61 -15.99 -9.24
C GLY A 71 -4.32 -15.49 -9.91
N ASN A 72 -3.96 -14.23 -9.68
CA ASN A 72 -2.70 -13.64 -10.12
C ASN A 72 -1.61 -13.63 -9.04
N THR A 73 -1.90 -14.15 -7.86
CA THR A 73 -0.90 -14.35 -6.81
C THR A 73 -0.09 -15.63 -7.08
N VAL A 74 1.23 -15.48 -7.22
CA VAL A 74 2.19 -16.57 -7.41
C VAL A 74 2.96 -16.78 -6.13
N VAL A 75 3.02 -18.02 -5.64
CA VAL A 75 3.77 -18.41 -4.44
C VAL A 75 4.81 -19.45 -4.83
N ALA A 76 6.06 -19.24 -4.43
CA ALA A 76 7.14 -20.20 -4.62
C ALA A 76 7.77 -20.54 -3.27
N ARG A 77 7.96 -21.83 -2.97
CA ARG A 77 8.42 -22.27 -1.66
C ARG A 77 9.59 -23.22 -1.74
N THR A 78 10.55 -23.07 -0.82
CA THR A 78 11.48 -24.15 -0.52
C THR A 78 10.84 -25.14 0.47
N ARG A 79 11.21 -26.41 0.38
CA ARG A 79 10.75 -27.48 1.28
C ARG A 79 11.94 -28.32 1.78
N LEU A 80 12.85 -27.64 2.46
CA LEU A 80 14.08 -28.26 2.98
C LEU A 80 13.90 -28.84 4.40
N GLY A 81 12.75 -28.59 5.03
CA GLY A 81 12.48 -29.02 6.40
C GLY A 81 13.30 -28.26 7.44
N ARG A 82 13.54 -26.97 7.19
CA ARG A 82 14.26 -26.12 8.14
C ARG A 82 13.40 -25.83 9.37
N ALA A 83 14.06 -25.58 10.51
CA ALA A 83 13.37 -25.24 11.76
C ALA A 83 12.63 -23.90 11.70
N GLU A 84 13.13 -22.96 10.90
CA GLU A 84 12.56 -21.63 10.71
C GLU A 84 12.07 -21.47 9.26
N ARG A 85 10.96 -20.73 9.10
CA ARG A 85 10.41 -20.33 7.80
C ARG A 85 10.16 -18.84 7.77
N VAL A 86 10.42 -18.23 6.62
CA VAL A 86 10.15 -16.81 6.40
C VAL A 86 9.33 -16.62 5.12
N VAL A 87 8.51 -15.57 5.12
CA VAL A 87 7.85 -15.06 3.91
C VAL A 87 8.62 -13.86 3.40
N VAL A 88 8.83 -13.77 2.08
CA VAL A 88 9.27 -12.55 1.38
C VAL A 88 8.20 -12.23 0.32
N ALA A 89 7.56 -11.09 0.44
CA ALA A 89 6.40 -10.74 -0.38
C ALA A 89 6.57 -9.40 -1.11
N GLY A 90 5.93 -9.28 -2.28
CA GLY A 90 5.84 -8.04 -3.03
C GLY A 90 4.70 -8.07 -4.03
N HIS A 91 4.04 -6.91 -4.24
CA HIS A 91 2.95 -6.80 -5.19
C HIS A 91 3.44 -6.55 -6.62
N LEU A 92 2.65 -7.04 -7.58
CA LEU A 92 2.94 -6.98 -9.02
C LEU A 92 2.27 -5.80 -9.68
N ASP A 93 1.22 -5.27 -9.08
CA ASP A 93 0.46 -4.15 -9.63
C ASP A 93 1.12 -2.79 -9.38
N THR A 94 0.56 -1.80 -10.01
CA THR A 94 0.94 -0.39 -9.85
C THR A 94 -0.30 0.47 -9.93
N VAL A 95 -0.25 1.66 -9.33
CA VAL A 95 -1.21 2.72 -9.66
C VAL A 95 -1.17 3.09 -11.14
N PRO A 96 -2.18 3.79 -11.68
CA PRO A 96 -2.20 4.22 -13.09
C PRO A 96 -0.94 4.98 -13.50
N VAL A 97 -0.56 4.84 -14.77
CA VAL A 97 0.55 5.60 -15.35
C VAL A 97 0.27 7.10 -15.31
N SER A 98 1.33 7.90 -15.20
CA SER A 98 1.21 9.36 -15.19
C SER A 98 0.60 9.88 -16.49
N ARG A 99 -0.44 10.69 -16.38
CA ARG A 99 -1.01 11.40 -17.55
C ARG A 99 -0.08 12.50 -18.09
N ARG A 100 0.82 13.01 -17.25
CA ARG A 100 1.72 14.11 -17.59
C ARG A 100 3.00 13.66 -18.28
N THR A 101 3.65 12.62 -17.73
CA THR A 101 4.95 12.15 -18.24
C THR A 101 4.86 10.85 -19.01
N GLY A 102 3.73 10.11 -18.86
CA GLY A 102 3.56 8.78 -19.41
C GLY A 102 4.37 7.70 -18.70
N ASN A 103 5.27 8.01 -17.78
CA ASN A 103 6.27 7.22 -17.04
C ASN A 103 6.38 5.71 -17.38
N VAL A 104 6.21 5.41 -18.65
CA VAL A 104 6.39 4.13 -19.36
C VAL A 104 6.93 4.41 -20.76
N PRO A 105 7.70 3.51 -21.39
CA PRO A 105 8.29 2.32 -20.79
C PRO A 105 9.40 2.67 -19.81
N GLY A 106 9.68 1.75 -18.89
CA GLY A 106 10.82 1.89 -17.98
C GLY A 106 12.16 1.96 -18.70
N ARG A 107 13.11 2.74 -18.15
CA ARG A 107 14.46 2.89 -18.70
C ARG A 107 15.50 3.09 -17.61
N LEU A 108 16.77 2.88 -17.93
CA LEU A 108 17.86 3.32 -17.07
C LEU A 108 18.18 4.80 -17.33
N GLU A 109 18.47 5.51 -16.27
CA GLU A 109 18.92 6.90 -16.28
C GLU A 109 20.10 7.07 -15.33
N GLU A 110 20.95 8.07 -15.59
CA GLU A 110 21.95 8.54 -14.63
C GLU A 110 21.40 9.77 -13.90
N ARG A 111 21.33 9.69 -12.57
CA ARG A 111 20.85 10.77 -11.69
C ARG A 111 21.81 10.95 -10.52
N ASP A 112 22.34 12.14 -10.35
CA ASP A 112 23.27 12.47 -9.26
C ASP A 112 24.44 11.48 -9.14
N GLY A 113 24.93 10.99 -10.29
CA GLY A 113 26.02 10.02 -10.37
C GLY A 113 25.63 8.59 -9.99
N GLN A 114 24.34 8.27 -9.98
CA GLN A 114 23.82 6.93 -9.72
C GLN A 114 22.97 6.45 -10.89
N THR A 115 23.11 5.18 -11.27
CA THR A 115 22.22 4.53 -12.22
C THR A 115 20.91 4.22 -11.52
N VAL A 116 19.78 4.67 -12.11
CA VAL A 116 18.44 4.43 -11.59
C VAL A 116 17.57 3.72 -12.63
N VAL A 117 16.63 2.91 -12.17
CA VAL A 117 15.51 2.41 -12.97
C VAL A 117 14.38 3.44 -12.84
N TRP A 118 14.08 4.15 -13.93
CA TRP A 118 12.99 5.10 -13.98
C TRP A 118 11.75 4.46 -14.61
N GLY A 119 10.59 4.74 -14.05
CA GLY A 119 9.30 4.33 -14.58
C GLY A 119 8.29 3.93 -13.52
N ARG A 120 7.01 3.85 -13.89
CA ARG A 120 5.92 3.46 -12.99
C ARG A 120 6.17 2.08 -12.38
N GLY A 121 6.10 1.99 -11.05
CA GLY A 121 6.35 0.78 -10.28
C GLY A 121 7.84 0.50 -10.00
N SER A 122 8.76 1.39 -10.40
CA SER A 122 10.20 1.17 -10.13
C SER A 122 10.51 1.23 -8.63
N VAL A 123 9.80 2.07 -7.88
CA VAL A 123 9.86 2.20 -6.43
C VAL A 123 8.79 1.34 -5.79
N ASP A 124 7.56 1.42 -6.27
CA ASP A 124 6.38 0.80 -5.69
C ASP A 124 5.75 -0.23 -6.64
N MET A 125 6.05 -1.59 -6.48
CA MET A 125 7.26 -2.01 -5.75
C MET A 125 8.06 -3.05 -6.54
N LYS A 126 8.16 -2.87 -7.89
CA LYS A 126 8.87 -3.84 -8.79
C LYS A 126 10.36 -3.94 -8.50
N GLY A 127 10.98 -2.91 -7.89
CA GLY A 127 12.33 -3.02 -7.36
C GLY A 127 12.44 -4.09 -6.27
N GLY A 128 11.51 -4.12 -5.32
CA GLY A 128 11.40 -5.16 -4.30
C GLY A 128 11.04 -6.52 -4.87
N VAL A 129 10.13 -6.57 -5.85
CA VAL A 129 9.78 -7.80 -6.59
C VAL A 129 11.01 -8.39 -7.28
N ALA A 130 11.85 -7.56 -7.91
CA ALA A 130 13.09 -8.02 -8.55
C ALA A 130 14.04 -8.68 -7.56
N VAL A 131 14.20 -8.09 -6.37
CA VAL A 131 14.98 -8.70 -5.27
C VAL A 131 14.43 -10.06 -4.89
N GLY A 132 13.11 -10.16 -4.66
CA GLY A 132 12.45 -11.41 -4.31
C GLY A 132 12.64 -12.49 -5.37
N LEU A 133 12.40 -12.17 -6.65
CA LEU A 133 12.58 -13.09 -7.78
C LEU A 133 14.04 -13.54 -7.94
N HIS A 134 15.00 -12.61 -7.83
CA HIS A 134 16.43 -12.93 -7.92
C HIS A 134 16.86 -13.90 -6.81
N LEU A 135 16.42 -13.67 -5.60
CA LEU A 135 16.76 -14.54 -4.46
C LEU A 135 16.05 -15.90 -4.57
N ALA A 136 14.78 -15.93 -4.97
CA ALA A 136 14.06 -17.17 -5.23
C ALA A 136 14.78 -18.05 -6.27
N ALA A 137 15.29 -17.44 -7.34
CA ALA A 137 15.98 -18.16 -8.40
C ALA A 137 17.39 -18.65 -8.02
N THR A 138 18.05 -18.00 -7.04
CA THR A 138 19.48 -18.25 -6.74
C THR A 138 19.74 -18.93 -5.40
N LEU A 139 18.77 -18.96 -4.48
CA LEU A 139 18.92 -19.59 -3.16
C LEU A 139 18.28 -20.99 -3.15
N ALA A 140 19.01 -21.99 -3.68
CA ALA A 140 18.51 -23.35 -3.73
C ALA A 140 18.51 -24.07 -2.38
N ALA A 141 19.38 -23.68 -1.44
CA ALA A 141 19.52 -24.32 -0.13
C ALA A 141 19.69 -23.28 1.00
N PRO A 142 18.72 -22.39 1.21
CA PRO A 142 18.78 -21.41 2.28
C PRO A 142 18.78 -22.10 3.66
N ARG A 143 19.32 -21.41 4.68
CA ARG A 143 19.33 -21.91 6.06
C ARG A 143 17.96 -21.90 6.76
N ARG A 144 17.00 -21.12 6.21
CA ARG A 144 15.58 -21.09 6.55
C ARG A 144 14.76 -21.53 5.35
N ASP A 145 13.63 -22.18 5.56
CA ASP A 145 12.67 -22.35 4.48
C ASP A 145 12.05 -21.00 4.11
N VAL A 146 11.92 -20.73 2.80
CA VAL A 146 11.43 -19.45 2.31
C VAL A 146 10.17 -19.65 1.48
N THR A 147 9.17 -18.81 1.73
CA THR A 147 7.98 -18.63 0.90
C THR A 147 8.07 -17.27 0.21
N TRP A 148 8.28 -17.27 -1.08
CA TRP A 148 8.26 -16.09 -1.93
C TRP A 148 6.86 -15.85 -2.44
N VAL A 149 6.32 -14.62 -2.30
CA VAL A 149 4.95 -14.27 -2.68
C VAL A 149 4.96 -13.06 -3.59
N PHE A 150 4.32 -13.21 -4.75
CA PHE A 150 4.16 -12.14 -5.74
C PHE A 150 2.67 -12.02 -6.01
N TYR A 151 2.04 -10.92 -5.58
CA TYR A 151 0.59 -10.83 -5.52
C TYR A 151 0.03 -9.61 -6.27
N ASP A 152 -1.25 -9.65 -6.56
CA ASP A 152 -1.99 -8.68 -7.35
C ASP A 152 -2.84 -7.76 -6.48
N ASN A 153 -3.25 -6.59 -7.04
CA ASN A 153 -4.26 -5.70 -6.49
C ASN A 153 -3.95 -5.16 -5.07
N GLU A 154 -2.72 -4.76 -4.79
CA GLU A 154 -2.39 -4.06 -3.54
C GLU A 154 -2.95 -2.64 -3.53
N GLU A 155 -2.84 -1.94 -4.66
CA GLU A 155 -3.07 -0.52 -4.86
C GLU A 155 -4.55 -0.12 -5.02
N VAL A 156 -5.47 -1.05 -4.72
CA VAL A 156 -6.92 -0.87 -4.87
C VAL A 156 -7.67 -1.30 -3.60
N ALA A 157 -8.99 -1.52 -3.71
CA ALA A 157 -9.82 -1.87 -2.56
C ALA A 157 -9.38 -3.18 -1.88
N ASP A 158 -9.45 -3.21 -0.55
CA ASP A 158 -8.96 -4.29 0.33
C ASP A 158 -9.46 -5.69 -0.06
N GLU A 159 -10.72 -5.80 -0.46
CA GLU A 159 -11.34 -7.06 -0.88
C GLU A 159 -10.76 -7.64 -2.18
N LEU A 160 -10.10 -6.82 -2.99
CA LEU A 160 -9.45 -7.24 -4.24
C LEU A 160 -8.00 -7.69 -4.04
N ASN A 161 -7.39 -7.38 -2.90
CA ASN A 161 -6.00 -7.67 -2.61
C ASN A 161 -5.67 -9.16 -2.72
N GLY A 162 -4.73 -9.51 -3.60
CA GLY A 162 -4.37 -10.90 -3.90
C GLY A 162 -3.75 -11.64 -2.73
N LEU A 163 -2.91 -10.96 -1.91
CA LEU A 163 -2.34 -11.56 -0.71
C LEU A 163 -3.42 -11.90 0.31
N GLY A 164 -4.37 -10.98 0.56
CA GLY A 164 -5.47 -11.22 1.48
C GLY A 164 -6.34 -12.40 1.05
N ARG A 165 -6.67 -12.49 -0.24
CA ARG A 165 -7.43 -13.61 -0.81
C ARG A 165 -6.68 -14.94 -0.71
N ALA A 166 -5.38 -14.93 -1.00
CA ALA A 166 -4.56 -16.14 -0.91
C ALA A 166 -4.37 -16.61 0.54
N LEU A 167 -4.14 -15.69 1.49
CA LEU A 167 -4.06 -15.99 2.93
C LEU A 167 -5.36 -16.62 3.45
N ALA A 168 -6.51 -16.10 3.02
CA ALA A 168 -7.81 -16.64 3.43
C ALA A 168 -8.08 -18.04 2.84
N ALA A 169 -7.69 -18.27 1.58
CA ALA A 169 -7.95 -19.53 0.88
C ALA A 169 -6.94 -20.64 1.24
N HIS A 170 -5.69 -20.27 1.52
CA HIS A 170 -4.56 -21.19 1.70
C HIS A 170 -3.64 -20.75 2.83
N PRO A 171 -4.12 -20.68 4.09
CA PRO A 171 -3.32 -20.19 5.22
C PRO A 171 -2.03 -21.01 5.43
N ASP A 172 -2.04 -22.30 5.09
CA ASP A 172 -0.88 -23.21 5.17
C ASP A 172 0.28 -22.84 4.22
N TRP A 173 0.02 -22.00 3.20
CA TRP A 173 1.09 -21.52 2.33
C TRP A 173 1.97 -20.47 3.00
N PHE A 174 1.43 -19.77 3.99
CA PHE A 174 2.00 -18.56 4.59
C PHE A 174 2.47 -18.75 6.03
N GLU A 175 2.43 -19.98 6.56
CA GLU A 175 3.02 -20.27 7.88
C GLU A 175 4.48 -19.82 7.91
N ALA A 176 4.84 -18.91 8.82
CA ALA A 176 6.17 -18.35 8.93
C ALA A 176 6.44 -17.75 10.31
N ASP A 177 7.71 -17.63 10.66
CA ASP A 177 8.19 -16.99 11.89
C ASP A 177 8.43 -15.49 11.72
N LEU A 178 8.64 -15.03 10.49
CA LEU A 178 8.77 -13.62 10.11
C LEU A 178 8.39 -13.43 8.65
N ALA A 179 7.73 -12.32 8.33
CA ALA A 179 7.52 -11.85 6.97
C ALA A 179 8.32 -10.59 6.68
N VAL A 180 8.82 -10.47 5.45
CA VAL A 180 9.49 -9.29 4.93
C VAL A 180 8.76 -8.85 3.66
N LEU A 181 8.22 -7.63 3.65
CA LEU A 181 7.64 -7.03 2.47
C LEU A 181 8.68 -6.16 1.77
N GLY A 182 8.77 -6.32 0.45
CA GLY A 182 9.73 -5.58 -0.39
C GLY A 182 9.31 -4.13 -0.69
N GLU A 183 8.45 -3.53 0.16
CA GLU A 183 7.99 -2.15 0.09
C GLU A 183 9.14 -1.15 0.12
N PRO A 184 9.02 0.01 -0.57
CA PRO A 184 10.09 1.01 -0.60
C PRO A 184 10.37 1.57 0.79
N THR A 185 11.64 1.50 1.18
CA THR A 185 12.14 1.96 2.48
C THR A 185 13.53 2.61 2.38
N GLY A 186 14.03 2.89 1.17
CA GLY A 186 15.40 3.37 0.97
C GLY A 186 16.46 2.37 1.43
N ALA A 187 16.22 1.06 1.28
CA ALA A 187 17.08 -0.02 1.77
C ALA A 187 17.28 -0.02 3.30
N SER A 188 16.31 0.51 4.05
CA SER A 188 16.24 0.50 5.52
C SER A 188 15.14 -0.45 6.01
N ILE A 189 15.13 -0.79 7.29
CA ILE A 189 13.99 -1.49 7.90
C ILE A 189 12.94 -0.46 8.33
N GLU A 190 11.71 -0.62 7.88
CA GLU A 190 10.58 0.10 8.46
C GLU A 190 9.65 -0.90 9.17
N GLY A 191 9.53 -0.73 10.50
CA GLY A 191 8.69 -1.59 11.35
C GLY A 191 7.22 -1.23 11.25
N GLY A 192 6.36 -2.25 11.23
CA GLY A 192 4.91 -2.09 11.23
C GLY A 192 4.38 -1.16 10.14
N CYS A 193 3.21 -0.56 10.39
CA CYS A 193 2.65 0.51 9.56
C CYS A 193 1.53 1.25 10.30
N ASN A 194 1.26 2.51 9.92
CA ASN A 194 0.04 3.18 10.33
C ASN A 194 -1.19 2.46 9.74
N GLY A 195 -2.29 2.45 10.48
CA GLY A 195 -3.60 2.08 9.95
C GLY A 195 -4.16 3.18 9.05
N THR A 196 -5.15 2.84 8.25
CA THR A 196 -5.89 3.79 7.41
C THR A 196 -7.38 3.69 7.66
N LEU A 197 -8.04 4.83 7.70
CA LEU A 197 -9.48 4.97 7.83
C LEU A 197 -9.96 6.03 6.86
N ARG A 198 -11.00 5.73 6.07
CA ARG A 198 -11.63 6.70 5.18
C ARG A 198 -13.14 6.76 5.46
N LEU A 199 -13.63 7.97 5.73
CA LEU A 199 -15.05 8.24 5.94
C LEU A 199 -15.56 9.20 4.86
N ILE A 200 -16.77 8.94 4.39
CA ILE A 200 -17.51 9.84 3.51
C ILE A 200 -18.64 10.46 4.35
N LEU A 201 -18.67 11.78 4.38
CA LEU A 201 -19.59 12.59 5.18
C LEU A 201 -20.57 13.28 4.24
N ASP A 202 -21.85 12.94 4.33
CA ASP A 202 -22.91 13.61 3.58
C ASP A 202 -23.54 14.71 4.44
N VAL A 203 -23.18 15.97 4.14
CA VAL A 203 -23.67 17.16 4.85
C VAL A 203 -24.95 17.63 4.21
N PRO A 204 -26.08 17.66 4.98
CA PRO A 204 -27.36 18.12 4.46
C PRO A 204 -27.47 19.64 4.37
N GLY A 205 -28.30 20.11 3.46
CA GLY A 205 -28.69 21.49 3.30
C GLY A 205 -30.13 21.65 2.81
N LEU A 206 -30.47 22.81 2.30
CA LEU A 206 -31.77 23.11 1.70
C LEU A 206 -31.59 23.97 0.46
N ALA A 207 -32.03 23.47 -0.69
CA ALA A 207 -31.93 24.19 -1.97
C ALA A 207 -32.77 25.46 -1.97
N ALA A 208 -32.23 26.53 -2.54
CA ALA A 208 -32.94 27.77 -2.80
C ALA A 208 -32.30 28.52 -3.97
N HIS A 209 -33.02 29.47 -4.53
CA HIS A 209 -32.43 30.38 -5.53
C HIS A 209 -31.38 31.29 -4.85
N SER A 210 -30.18 31.40 -5.42
CA SER A 210 -29.04 32.14 -4.83
C SER A 210 -29.38 33.62 -4.57
N GLY A 211 -30.26 34.25 -5.36
CA GLY A 211 -30.81 35.60 -5.12
C GLY A 211 -31.76 35.68 -3.90
N ARG A 212 -32.09 34.56 -3.29
CA ARG A 212 -32.91 34.45 -2.08
C ARG A 212 -32.29 33.46 -1.09
N ALA A 213 -30.98 33.58 -0.89
CA ALA A 213 -30.16 32.64 -0.12
C ALA A 213 -30.69 32.39 1.32
N TRP A 214 -31.36 33.39 1.93
CA TRP A 214 -32.01 33.27 3.25
C TRP A 214 -33.15 32.27 3.34
N ARG A 215 -33.59 31.67 2.20
CA ARG A 215 -34.61 30.62 2.15
C ARG A 215 -34.04 29.24 2.06
N GLY A 216 -32.73 29.11 1.88
CA GLY A 216 -31.99 27.86 1.82
C GLY A 216 -31.01 27.68 2.98
N VAL A 217 -30.41 26.51 3.02
CA VAL A 217 -29.31 26.16 3.92
C VAL A 217 -28.17 25.64 3.06
N ASN A 218 -27.04 26.35 3.07
CA ASN A 218 -25.91 26.01 2.20
C ASN A 218 -25.07 24.88 2.82
N ALA A 219 -25.17 23.68 2.23
CA ALA A 219 -24.43 22.51 2.68
C ALA A 219 -22.90 22.67 2.55
N ILE A 220 -22.40 23.43 1.54
CA ILE A 220 -20.95 23.71 1.41
C ILE A 220 -20.47 24.58 2.57
N HIS A 221 -21.25 25.60 2.96
CA HIS A 221 -20.91 26.44 4.12
C HIS A 221 -20.92 25.60 5.42
N ALA A 222 -21.90 24.71 5.57
CA ALA A 222 -21.95 23.81 6.73
C ALA A 222 -20.77 22.85 6.78
N ALA A 223 -20.35 22.30 5.63
CA ALA A 223 -19.19 21.42 5.54
C ALA A 223 -17.89 22.06 6.08
N SER A 224 -17.77 23.39 6.06
CA SER A 224 -16.61 24.09 6.63
C SER A 224 -16.40 23.78 8.12
N THR A 225 -17.47 23.53 8.88
CA THR A 225 -17.39 23.13 10.28
C THR A 225 -16.63 21.81 10.46
N LEU A 226 -16.91 20.82 9.60
CA LEU A 226 -16.22 19.53 9.64
C LEU A 226 -14.77 19.66 9.17
N ILE A 227 -14.52 20.46 8.14
CA ILE A 227 -13.17 20.75 7.63
C ILE A 227 -12.32 21.39 8.75
N GLU A 228 -12.86 22.36 9.48
CA GLU A 228 -12.16 22.98 10.60
C GLU A 228 -11.91 22.01 11.76
N ARG A 229 -12.84 21.11 12.06
CA ARG A 229 -12.64 20.05 13.08
C ARG A 229 -11.52 19.10 12.67
N VAL A 230 -11.46 18.68 11.39
CA VAL A 230 -10.35 17.87 10.87
C VAL A 230 -9.03 18.64 10.94
N ARG A 231 -9.00 19.91 10.52
CA ARG A 231 -7.80 20.76 10.57
C ARG A 231 -7.27 20.96 11.98
N ALA A 232 -8.16 21.06 12.96
CA ALA A 232 -7.85 21.28 14.38
C ALA A 232 -7.68 19.97 15.18
N ALA A 233 -7.77 18.81 14.51
CA ALA A 233 -7.68 17.52 15.18
C ALA A 233 -6.37 17.39 15.99
N PRO A 234 -6.42 16.86 17.23
CA PRO A 234 -5.22 16.63 18.04
C PRO A 234 -4.46 15.40 17.53
N LEU A 235 -3.59 15.62 16.54
CA LEU A 235 -2.76 14.57 15.96
C LEU A 235 -1.64 14.19 16.92
N ARG A 236 -1.42 12.88 17.08
CA ARG A 236 -0.42 12.34 17.98
C ARG A 236 0.87 11.97 17.22
N THR A 237 1.97 12.02 17.94
CA THR A 237 3.19 11.26 17.62
C THR A 237 3.38 10.27 18.76
N VAL A 238 3.28 9.00 18.45
CA VAL A 238 3.22 7.93 19.45
C VAL A 238 4.48 7.06 19.35
N ASP A 239 5.17 6.87 20.46
CA ASP A 239 6.23 5.85 20.52
C ASP A 239 5.59 4.48 20.69
N VAL A 240 5.88 3.59 19.75
CA VAL A 240 5.48 2.18 19.82
C VAL A 240 6.74 1.33 19.63
N GLU A 241 7.17 0.67 20.68
CA GLU A 241 8.36 -0.20 20.68
C GLU A 241 9.64 0.51 20.20
N GLY A 242 9.80 1.80 20.56
CA GLY A 242 10.95 2.62 20.20
C GLY A 242 10.89 3.27 18.83
N LEU A 243 9.77 3.18 18.11
CA LEU A 243 9.52 3.87 16.85
C LEU A 243 8.43 4.93 17.00
N ALA A 244 8.72 6.14 16.50
CA ALA A 244 7.81 7.29 16.62
C ALA A 244 6.85 7.38 15.43
N TYR A 245 5.62 6.91 15.57
CA TYR A 245 4.56 6.96 14.57
C TYR A 245 3.82 8.29 14.62
N ARG A 246 3.73 8.96 13.46
CA ARG A 246 2.99 10.23 13.33
C ARG A 246 1.64 9.95 12.67
N GLU A 247 0.59 10.48 13.29
CA GLU A 247 -0.75 10.45 12.73
C GLU A 247 -0.97 11.57 11.72
N SER A 248 -1.95 11.38 10.83
CA SER A 248 -2.46 12.44 9.97
C SER A 248 -3.96 12.28 9.77
N PHE A 249 -4.71 13.40 9.81
CA PHE A 249 -6.13 13.43 9.53
C PHE A 249 -6.39 14.56 8.54
N SER A 250 -6.92 14.23 7.35
CA SER A 250 -7.02 15.18 6.24
C SER A 250 -8.33 15.04 5.49
N VAL A 251 -8.86 16.16 5.00
CA VAL A 251 -9.89 16.15 3.96
C VAL A 251 -9.19 15.89 2.63
N VAL A 252 -9.59 14.82 1.94
CA VAL A 252 -8.96 14.38 0.68
C VAL A 252 -9.84 14.60 -0.54
N ARG A 253 -11.15 14.84 -0.34
CA ARG A 253 -12.09 15.15 -1.43
C ARG A 253 -13.27 15.95 -0.91
N ILE A 254 -13.80 16.86 -1.72
CA ILE A 254 -15.04 17.59 -1.45
C ILE A 254 -15.84 17.75 -2.75
N GLU A 255 -17.15 17.49 -2.68
CA GLU A 255 -18.07 17.61 -3.79
C GLU A 255 -19.36 18.31 -3.33
N GLY A 256 -19.82 19.33 -4.08
CA GLY A 256 -21.05 20.02 -3.76
C GLY A 256 -21.41 21.06 -4.81
N GLY A 257 -22.71 21.39 -4.87
CA GLY A 257 -23.27 22.36 -5.82
C GLY A 257 -23.62 21.74 -7.16
N ALA A 258 -24.87 22.01 -7.64
CA ALA A 258 -25.37 21.52 -8.91
C ALA A 258 -25.47 22.63 -9.97
N ALA A 259 -25.73 23.88 -9.58
CA ALA A 259 -25.87 25.03 -10.47
C ALA A 259 -25.41 26.33 -9.80
N ALA A 260 -24.86 27.25 -10.59
CA ALA A 260 -24.26 28.50 -10.09
C ALA A 260 -25.29 29.48 -9.44
N ASN A 261 -26.58 29.29 -9.69
CA ASN A 261 -27.66 30.11 -9.15
C ASN A 261 -28.52 29.40 -8.09
N THR A 262 -28.06 28.27 -7.56
CA THR A 262 -28.76 27.45 -6.57
C THR A 262 -27.92 27.30 -5.31
N ILE A 263 -28.51 27.51 -4.13
CA ILE A 263 -27.89 27.18 -2.84
C ILE A 263 -27.78 25.65 -2.76
N PRO A 264 -26.57 25.10 -2.53
CA PRO A 264 -26.38 23.65 -2.45
C PRO A 264 -27.10 23.03 -1.24
N ASP A 265 -27.86 21.97 -1.51
CA ASP A 265 -28.59 21.19 -0.51
C ASP A 265 -27.85 19.91 -0.05
N ARG A 266 -26.67 19.65 -0.63
CA ARG A 266 -25.78 18.55 -0.26
C ARG A 266 -24.33 18.95 -0.47
N CYS A 267 -23.47 18.51 0.46
CA CYS A 267 -22.03 18.52 0.27
C CYS A 267 -21.44 17.21 0.80
N ARG A 268 -20.67 16.52 -0.05
CA ARG A 268 -19.98 15.29 0.32
C ARG A 268 -18.52 15.60 0.60
N VAL A 269 -18.04 15.22 1.79
CA VAL A 269 -16.65 15.43 2.24
C VAL A 269 -16.03 14.06 2.52
N THR A 270 -14.91 13.75 1.88
CA THR A 270 -14.14 12.54 2.19
C THR A 270 -12.96 12.90 3.07
N VAL A 271 -12.82 12.22 4.20
CA VAL A 271 -11.72 12.37 5.14
C VAL A 271 -10.90 11.08 5.20
N ASN A 272 -9.58 11.21 5.34
CA ASN A 272 -8.66 10.09 5.57
C ASN A 272 -7.91 10.32 6.88
N TYR A 273 -7.89 9.31 7.74
CA TYR A 273 -7.15 9.29 9.00
C TYR A 273 -6.12 8.17 8.97
N ARG A 274 -4.85 8.51 9.14
CA ARG A 274 -3.73 7.60 9.34
C ARG A 274 -3.44 7.56 10.83
N PHE A 275 -3.70 6.43 11.48
CA PHE A 275 -3.58 6.26 12.93
C PHE A 275 -2.41 5.37 13.30
N ALA A 276 -1.82 5.64 14.46
CA ALA A 276 -0.66 4.90 14.97
C ALA A 276 -1.05 3.49 15.46
N PRO A 277 -0.10 2.53 15.47
CA PRO A 277 -0.37 1.12 15.80
C PRO A 277 -0.56 0.83 17.30
N ASP A 278 -0.77 1.84 18.12
CA ASP A 278 -1.27 1.72 19.50
C ASP A 278 -2.79 1.64 19.57
N LEU A 279 -3.50 2.00 18.48
CA LEU A 279 -4.94 1.91 18.35
C LEU A 279 -5.37 0.68 17.56
N THR A 280 -6.49 0.07 17.97
CA THR A 280 -7.23 -0.84 17.10
C THR A 280 -7.99 -0.04 16.03
N ALA A 281 -8.45 -0.70 14.98
CA ALA A 281 -9.23 -0.07 13.92
C ALA A 281 -10.53 0.55 14.46
N GLU A 282 -11.21 -0.14 15.40
CA GLU A 282 -12.43 0.33 16.05
C GLU A 282 -12.17 1.56 16.94
N ALA A 283 -11.06 1.56 17.69
CA ALA A 283 -10.68 2.70 18.51
C ALA A 283 -10.35 3.93 17.65
N ALA A 284 -9.67 3.72 16.52
CA ALA A 284 -9.37 4.78 15.57
C ALA A 284 -10.66 5.36 14.93
N LEU A 285 -11.62 4.50 14.57
CA LEU A 285 -12.92 4.91 14.05
C LEU A 285 -13.69 5.74 15.08
N ALA A 286 -13.76 5.28 16.33
CA ALA A 286 -14.41 6.00 17.42
C ALA A 286 -13.76 7.36 17.65
N ARG A 287 -12.42 7.42 17.67
CA ARG A 287 -11.66 8.65 17.78
C ARG A 287 -11.96 9.64 16.64
N ALA A 288 -11.97 9.18 15.40
CA ALA A 288 -12.29 10.00 14.23
C ALA A 288 -13.71 10.56 14.30
N ARG A 289 -14.69 9.74 14.71
CA ARG A 289 -16.10 10.18 14.90
C ARG A 289 -16.23 11.25 15.97
N ARG A 290 -15.52 11.11 17.11
CA ARG A 290 -15.51 12.13 18.17
C ARG A 290 -14.97 13.47 17.69
N VAL A 291 -13.84 13.46 17.00
CA VAL A 291 -13.27 14.67 16.38
C VAL A 291 -14.27 15.32 15.43
N LEU A 292 -14.90 14.54 14.57
CA LEU A 292 -15.90 15.03 13.61
C LEU A 292 -17.17 15.57 14.31
N ALA A 293 -17.54 15.03 15.46
CA ALA A 293 -18.63 15.56 16.30
C ALA A 293 -18.24 16.83 17.08
N GLY A 294 -16.94 17.18 17.12
CA GLY A 294 -16.44 18.32 17.92
C GLY A 294 -16.29 17.99 19.41
N LEU A 295 -16.12 16.72 19.72
CA LEU A 295 -15.89 16.18 21.07
C LEU A 295 -14.41 15.94 21.32
N ASP A 296 -14.07 15.66 22.60
CA ASP A 296 -12.73 15.20 22.95
C ASP A 296 -12.39 13.90 22.20
N ALA A 297 -11.27 13.89 21.53
CA ALA A 297 -10.81 12.77 20.73
C ALA A 297 -10.61 11.49 21.57
N ASP A 298 -10.23 11.63 22.85
CA ASP A 298 -9.94 10.53 23.77
C ASP A 298 -11.08 10.20 24.74
N GLY A 299 -12.30 10.74 24.49
CA GLY A 299 -13.51 10.46 25.28
C GLY A 299 -14.07 9.06 25.07
N ASP A 300 -15.14 8.70 25.78
CA ASP A 300 -15.71 7.36 25.81
C ASP A 300 -16.81 7.11 24.75
N GLU A 301 -17.38 8.19 24.14
CA GLU A 301 -18.47 8.06 23.18
C GLU A 301 -17.94 7.56 21.83
N ALA A 302 -18.30 6.34 21.46
CA ALA A 302 -17.84 5.69 20.22
C ALA A 302 -18.64 6.13 18.97
N GLU A 303 -19.94 6.42 19.13
CA GLU A 303 -20.86 6.76 18.04
C GLU A 303 -21.62 8.06 18.27
N PRO A 304 -20.92 9.20 18.40
CA PRO A 304 -21.55 10.48 18.60
C PRO A 304 -22.31 10.93 17.34
N VAL A 305 -23.35 11.73 17.55
CA VAL A 305 -24.03 12.42 16.43
C VAL A 305 -23.10 13.49 15.87
N ILE A 306 -22.77 13.36 14.60
CA ILE A 306 -22.01 14.38 13.87
C ILE A 306 -23.01 15.36 13.27
N ASP A 307 -22.88 16.64 13.62
CA ASP A 307 -23.72 17.74 13.13
C ASP A 307 -22.83 18.91 12.68
N ALA A 308 -23.10 19.44 11.50
CA ALA A 308 -22.41 20.57 10.91
C ALA A 308 -23.17 21.91 11.08
N GLY A 309 -24.21 21.93 11.94
CA GLY A 309 -25.10 23.09 12.13
C GLY A 309 -26.30 23.11 11.19
N THR A 310 -26.53 22.04 10.42
CA THR A 310 -27.63 21.89 9.45
C THR A 310 -28.44 20.63 9.66
N GLY A 311 -28.14 19.89 10.72
CA GLY A 311 -28.72 18.59 11.07
C GLY A 311 -27.69 17.47 11.01
N PRO A 312 -28.10 16.24 11.37
CA PRO A 312 -27.23 15.10 11.41
C PRO A 312 -26.56 14.81 10.05
N VAL A 313 -25.25 14.62 10.09
CA VAL A 313 -24.44 14.23 8.93
C VAL A 313 -24.48 12.72 8.80
N ALA A 314 -24.83 12.19 7.62
CA ALA A 314 -24.71 10.77 7.36
C ALA A 314 -23.22 10.43 7.14
N VAL A 315 -22.76 9.36 7.80
CA VAL A 315 -21.37 8.90 7.77
C VAL A 315 -21.34 7.50 7.16
N GLU A 316 -20.62 7.38 6.06
CA GLU A 316 -20.33 6.11 5.41
C GLU A 316 -18.87 5.72 5.72
N LEU A 317 -18.65 4.50 6.18
CA LEU A 317 -17.32 3.91 6.30
C LEU A 317 -16.92 3.36 4.92
N ASP A 318 -15.94 4.01 4.29
CA ASP A 318 -15.49 3.67 2.93
C ASP A 318 -14.28 2.71 2.96
N ASP A 319 -13.39 2.89 3.96
CA ASP A 319 -12.20 2.06 4.12
C ASP A 319 -11.75 2.01 5.58
N LEU A 320 -11.29 0.84 6.04
CA LEU A 320 -10.75 0.65 7.39
C LEU A 320 -9.76 -0.50 7.43
N CYS A 321 -8.47 -0.18 7.38
CA CYS A 321 -7.41 -1.17 7.48
C CYS A 321 -6.64 -1.02 8.80
N PRO A 322 -6.41 -2.10 9.54
CA PRO A 322 -5.71 -2.05 10.83
C PRO A 322 -4.26 -1.61 10.65
N ALA A 323 -3.71 -0.98 11.69
CA ALA A 323 -2.28 -0.74 11.80
C ALA A 323 -1.53 -2.03 12.17
N ALA A 324 -0.22 -2.05 11.95
CA ALA A 324 0.65 -3.13 12.42
C ALA A 324 1.72 -2.62 13.38
N ARG A 325 1.92 -3.31 14.50
CA ARG A 325 3.02 -3.03 15.42
C ARG A 325 4.38 -3.32 14.75
N PRO A 326 5.49 -2.72 15.23
CA PRO A 326 6.80 -2.79 14.57
C PRO A 326 7.31 -4.18 14.20
N GLY A 327 7.05 -5.21 15.01
CA GLY A 327 7.51 -6.58 14.73
C GLY A 327 9.01 -6.79 14.86
N LEU A 328 9.75 -5.86 15.49
CA LEU A 328 11.22 -5.84 15.52
C LEU A 328 11.82 -6.68 16.63
N ASP A 329 11.01 -7.19 17.57
CA ASP A 329 11.48 -7.86 18.77
C ASP A 329 11.90 -9.33 18.56
N SER A 330 11.55 -9.93 17.42
CA SER A 330 11.96 -11.30 17.12
C SER A 330 13.48 -11.40 16.93
N PRO A 331 14.14 -12.51 17.31
CA PRO A 331 15.57 -12.73 17.04
C PRO A 331 15.90 -12.60 15.56
N MET A 332 15.01 -13.07 14.68
CA MET A 332 15.17 -13.02 13.24
C MET A 332 15.14 -11.58 12.69
N ALA A 333 14.24 -10.74 13.20
CA ALA A 333 14.19 -9.33 12.83
C ALA A 333 15.44 -8.59 13.30
N ARG A 334 15.92 -8.84 14.53
CA ARG A 334 17.16 -8.23 15.04
C ARG A 334 18.38 -8.61 14.21
N GLU A 335 18.47 -9.85 13.75
CA GLU A 335 19.53 -10.30 12.85
C GLU A 335 19.48 -9.56 11.50
N LEU A 336 18.29 -9.47 10.89
CA LEU A 336 18.12 -8.74 9.64
C LEU A 336 18.47 -7.24 9.79
N ILE A 337 18.05 -6.61 10.90
CA ILE A 337 18.41 -5.22 11.24
C ILE A 337 19.93 -5.04 11.30
N ALA A 338 20.66 -5.96 11.93
CA ALA A 338 22.13 -5.87 12.00
C ALA A 338 22.75 -5.90 10.61
N LEU A 339 22.31 -6.81 9.74
CA LEU A 339 22.79 -6.93 8.37
C LEU A 339 22.44 -5.71 7.49
N VAL A 340 21.29 -5.10 7.70
CA VAL A 340 20.91 -3.86 7.02
C VAL A 340 21.77 -2.69 7.49
N ARG A 341 22.02 -2.57 8.79
CA ARG A 341 22.88 -1.52 9.36
C ARG A 341 24.34 -1.61 8.88
N GLU A 342 24.89 -2.81 8.76
CA GLU A 342 26.21 -3.05 8.18
C GLU A 342 26.34 -2.54 6.73
N ARG A 343 25.21 -2.42 6.02
CA ARG A 343 25.12 -1.91 4.65
C ARG A 343 24.68 -0.44 4.56
N GLY A 344 24.65 0.27 5.69
CA GLY A 344 24.31 1.68 5.76
C GLY A 344 22.82 1.99 5.87
N GLY A 345 21.95 0.98 5.96
CA GLY A 345 20.53 1.18 6.18
C GLY A 345 20.18 1.53 7.64
N GLY A 346 19.01 2.14 7.83
CA GLY A 346 18.47 2.53 9.14
C GLY A 346 17.35 1.63 9.63
N VAL A 347 16.70 2.09 10.71
CA VAL A 347 15.44 1.53 11.22
C VAL A 347 14.50 2.68 11.53
N GLY A 348 13.26 2.62 11.07
CA GLY A 348 12.24 3.64 11.28
C GLY A 348 10.82 3.08 11.28
N PRO A 349 9.81 3.92 11.52
CA PRO A 349 8.40 3.55 11.39
C PRO A 349 7.95 3.65 9.93
N LYS A 350 7.02 2.77 9.50
CA LYS A 350 6.31 2.94 8.23
C LYS A 350 5.09 3.83 8.44
N TYR A 351 5.04 4.98 7.76
CA TYR A 351 3.90 5.90 7.86
C TYR A 351 2.76 5.56 6.88
N GLY A 352 3.06 4.94 5.74
CA GLY A 352 2.06 4.37 4.84
C GLY A 352 1.49 3.08 5.43
N TRP A 353 0.27 2.70 5.00
CA TRP A 353 -0.24 1.36 5.24
C TRP A 353 0.42 0.41 4.26
N THR A 354 0.69 -0.81 4.68
CA THR A 354 1.21 -1.89 3.85
C THR A 354 0.68 -3.23 4.35
N ASP A 355 0.80 -4.26 3.53
CA ASP A 355 0.35 -5.61 3.82
C ASP A 355 1.09 -6.32 4.98
N VAL A 356 2.07 -5.69 5.64
CA VAL A 356 2.57 -6.15 6.94
C VAL A 356 1.44 -6.27 7.96
N ALA A 357 0.38 -5.46 7.81
CA ALA A 357 -0.80 -5.53 8.66
C ALA A 357 -1.54 -6.87 8.53
N ARG A 358 -1.59 -7.47 7.34
CA ARG A 358 -2.22 -8.78 7.13
C ARG A 358 -1.44 -9.91 7.79
N PHE A 359 -0.11 -9.90 7.66
CA PHE A 359 0.75 -10.86 8.36
C PHE A 359 0.64 -10.70 9.88
N SER A 360 0.66 -9.45 10.37
CA SER A 360 0.47 -9.15 11.79
C SER A 360 -0.88 -9.66 12.30
N ALA A 361 -1.97 -9.47 11.55
CA ALA A 361 -3.30 -10.00 11.88
C ALA A 361 -3.36 -11.53 11.87
N ALA A 362 -2.53 -12.18 11.05
CA ALA A 362 -2.35 -13.65 11.05
C ALA A 362 -1.41 -14.14 12.16
N GLY A 363 -0.90 -13.25 13.03
CA GLY A 363 0.02 -13.59 14.11
C GLY A 363 1.48 -13.78 13.68
N ILE A 364 1.83 -13.35 12.47
CA ILE A 364 3.18 -13.43 11.92
C ILE A 364 3.83 -12.06 12.04
N PRO A 365 4.93 -11.89 12.81
CA PRO A 365 5.67 -10.63 12.82
C PRO A 365 6.11 -10.24 11.41
N ALA A 366 6.02 -8.96 11.06
CA ALA A 366 6.34 -8.52 9.71
C ALA A 366 7.04 -7.16 9.69
N VAL A 367 7.97 -6.98 8.73
CA VAL A 367 8.73 -5.75 8.52
C VAL A 367 8.76 -5.39 7.04
N ASN A 368 8.96 -4.11 6.73
CA ASN A 368 9.19 -3.64 5.37
C ASN A 368 10.70 -3.48 5.13
N LEU A 369 11.19 -3.98 4.01
CA LEU A 369 12.57 -3.81 3.54
C LEU A 369 12.61 -3.88 2.01
N GLY A 370 12.73 -2.75 1.35
CA GLY A 370 12.87 -2.69 -0.09
C GLY A 370 13.67 -1.48 -0.57
N PRO A 371 14.02 -1.48 -1.85
CA PRO A 371 14.75 -0.38 -2.48
C PRO A 371 13.79 0.75 -2.85
N GLY A 372 14.32 1.93 -3.07
CA GLY A 372 13.58 3.12 -3.49
C GLY A 372 13.15 4.01 -2.32
N ASP A 373 13.13 5.32 -2.57
CA ASP A 373 12.66 6.32 -1.62
C ASP A 373 11.12 6.33 -1.63
N PRO A 374 10.42 6.04 -0.50
CA PRO A 374 8.96 6.02 -0.45
C PRO A 374 8.31 7.38 -0.80
N VAL A 375 9.04 8.48 -0.75
CA VAL A 375 8.54 9.81 -1.18
C VAL A 375 8.28 9.86 -2.69
N LEU A 376 8.90 8.99 -3.47
CA LEU A 376 8.73 8.90 -4.92
C LEU A 376 7.57 8.00 -5.36
N CYS A 377 6.94 7.25 -4.45
CA CYS A 377 5.76 6.44 -4.74
C CYS A 377 4.68 7.29 -5.40
N HIS A 378 4.04 6.76 -6.44
CA HIS A 378 2.93 7.38 -7.17
C HIS A 378 3.26 8.71 -7.88
N THR A 379 4.50 9.18 -7.83
CA THR A 379 4.90 10.42 -8.50
C THR A 379 5.08 10.22 -10.02
N ASP A 380 5.13 11.33 -10.75
CA ASP A 380 5.40 11.34 -12.19
C ASP A 380 6.86 10.99 -12.52
N ASP A 381 7.75 11.14 -11.53
CA ASP A 381 9.20 10.97 -11.65
C ASP A 381 9.71 9.81 -10.80
N GLU A 382 8.90 8.79 -10.68
CA GLU A 382 9.23 7.57 -9.93
C GLU A 382 10.49 6.91 -10.47
N HIS A 383 11.49 6.70 -9.61
CA HIS A 383 12.75 6.05 -9.95
C HIS A 383 13.43 5.40 -8.75
N CYS A 384 14.06 4.25 -8.98
CA CYS A 384 14.70 3.44 -7.95
C CYS A 384 16.22 3.28 -8.26
N PRO A 385 17.12 3.63 -7.32
CA PRO A 385 18.55 3.41 -7.49
C PRO A 385 18.89 1.92 -7.59
N VAL A 386 19.64 1.52 -8.62
CA VAL A 386 20.10 0.13 -8.80
C VAL A 386 20.93 -0.33 -7.59
N ALA A 387 21.78 0.54 -7.05
CA ALA A 387 22.57 0.24 -5.86
C ALA A 387 21.72 -0.14 -4.63
N GLN A 388 20.50 0.41 -4.48
CA GLN A 388 19.60 0.01 -3.40
C GLN A 388 18.98 -1.36 -3.64
N ILE A 389 18.68 -1.72 -4.90
CA ILE A 389 18.21 -3.06 -5.27
C ILE A 389 19.27 -4.10 -4.89
N GLU A 390 20.53 -3.84 -5.23
CA GLU A 390 21.68 -4.69 -4.89
C GLU A 390 21.92 -4.77 -3.37
N ALA A 391 21.80 -3.65 -2.65
CA ALA A 391 21.98 -3.61 -1.21
C ALA A 391 20.94 -4.45 -0.47
N VAL A 392 19.65 -4.34 -0.85
CA VAL A 392 18.55 -5.14 -0.28
C VAL A 392 18.73 -6.61 -0.62
N ALA A 393 19.06 -6.94 -1.88
CA ALA A 393 19.35 -8.32 -2.29
C ALA A 393 20.52 -8.92 -1.48
N GLY A 394 21.58 -8.14 -1.27
CA GLY A 394 22.74 -8.54 -0.47
C GLY A 394 22.42 -8.75 1.01
N ALA A 395 21.58 -7.89 1.62
CA ALA A 395 21.15 -8.03 3.00
C ALA A 395 20.30 -9.29 3.21
N LEU A 396 19.26 -9.48 2.38
CA LEU A 396 18.38 -10.64 2.44
C LEU A 396 19.13 -11.93 2.11
N ARG A 397 20.04 -11.92 1.15
CA ARG A 397 20.90 -13.08 0.85
C ARG A 397 21.72 -13.48 2.06
N ALA A 398 22.41 -12.54 2.72
CA ALA A 398 23.21 -12.82 3.91
C ALA A 398 22.37 -13.32 5.09
N TRP A 399 21.13 -12.88 5.17
CA TRP A 399 20.19 -13.31 6.20
C TRP A 399 19.62 -14.72 5.96
N LEU A 400 19.48 -15.12 4.68
CA LEU A 400 18.88 -16.39 4.29
C LEU A 400 19.91 -17.50 4.00
N ALA A 401 21.17 -17.15 3.70
CA ALA A 401 22.23 -18.09 3.30
C ALA A 401 22.84 -18.92 4.49
#